data_603be605cf7c26fe3f0cee3b70ca8935
#
_entry.id   603be605cf7c26fe3f0cee3b70ca8935
#
_cell.length_a   1.000
_cell.length_b   1.000
_cell.length_c   1.000
_cell.angle_alpha   90.00
_cell.angle_beta   90.00
_cell.angle_gamma   90.00
#
_symmetry.space_group_name_H-M   'P 1'
#
loop_
_entity.id
_entity.type
_entity.pdbx_description
1 polymer ?
#
loop_
_entity_poly.entity_id
_entity_poly.type
_entity_poly.pdbx_seq_one_letter_code
_entity_poly.pdbx_strand_id
1 'polypeptide(L)'
;MKKVFAILLTFLMALSFANCDSLAGKCEAMPADDASDFVLLSEAVPDAILEIRYYSTYNFVGERIDGYEEPLAFLTREAAAALREVSDELVGKGYRLKIYDAYRPQTAVTHFMNWALDEDDVRMKPYFYPELNKDVLFSQGYIARRSGHSRGSTVDLTLFDMTTEKEVDMGGTFDYFGELSHPDYGGITEDQYANRMRLRDAMMAHGFKPLSTEWWHFTLKDEPFPDTYFDFPVNSDSVE
;
A
#
# COMPACT_ATOMS: atom_id res chain seq x y z
N MET A 1 -77.02 15.87 -42.29
CA MET A 1 -76.39 14.74 -41.61
C MET A 1 -75.42 14.05 -42.58
N LYS A 2 -74.18 14.41 -42.60
CA LYS A 2 -73.12 13.73 -43.36
C LYS A 2 -71.89 13.63 -42.45
N LYS A 3 -71.55 12.40 -42.08
CA LYS A 3 -70.39 12.05 -41.30
C LYS A 3 -69.15 12.09 -42.21
N VAL A 4 -68.16 12.93 -41.87
CA VAL A 4 -66.86 12.97 -42.54
C VAL A 4 -65.90 12.14 -41.68
N PHE A 5 -65.42 11.01 -42.28
CA PHE A 5 -64.36 10.18 -41.71
C PHE A 5 -63.01 10.84 -42.02
N ALA A 6 -62.27 11.25 -40.99
CA ALA A 6 -60.90 11.69 -41.14
C ALA A 6 -59.98 10.49 -40.94
N ILE A 7 -59.26 10.12 -42.00
CA ILE A 7 -58.20 9.09 -41.97
C ILE A 7 -56.94 9.76 -41.49
N LEU A 8 -56.48 9.33 -40.30
CA LEU A 8 -55.20 9.78 -39.71
C LEU A 8 -54.09 8.85 -40.23
N LEU A 9 -53.26 9.38 -41.11
CA LEU A 9 -52.08 8.68 -41.64
C LEU A 9 -50.92 8.87 -40.67
N THR A 10 -50.61 7.83 -39.85
CA THR A 10 -49.45 7.81 -38.94
C THR A 10 -48.21 7.46 -39.76
N PHE A 11 -47.35 8.43 -39.96
CA PHE A 11 -46.02 8.27 -40.53
C PHE A 11 -45.09 7.68 -39.43
N LEU A 12 -44.74 6.41 -39.54
CA LEU A 12 -43.80 5.73 -38.65
C LEU A 12 -42.38 6.09 -39.14
N MET A 13 -41.73 7.08 -38.55
CA MET A 13 -40.32 7.32 -38.74
C MET A 13 -39.54 6.27 -37.94
N ALA A 14 -38.95 5.32 -38.62
CA ALA A 14 -37.96 4.42 -38.08
C ALA A 14 -36.65 5.23 -37.86
N LEU A 15 -36.39 5.65 -36.63
CA LEU A 15 -35.05 6.09 -36.23
C LEU A 15 -34.17 4.85 -36.11
N SER A 16 -33.30 4.67 -37.08
CA SER A 16 -32.16 3.77 -36.95
C SER A 16 -31.18 4.36 -35.93
N PHE A 17 -31.22 3.85 -34.71
CA PHE A 17 -30.10 4.05 -33.76
C PHE A 17 -28.92 3.27 -34.30
N ALA A 18 -27.95 3.99 -34.85
CA ALA A 18 -26.62 3.45 -35.06
C ALA A 18 -26.04 3.15 -33.65
N ASN A 19 -25.91 1.88 -33.33
CA ASN A 19 -25.10 1.43 -32.20
C ASN A 19 -23.67 1.88 -32.47
N CYS A 20 -23.28 2.94 -31.80
CA CYS A 20 -21.87 3.26 -31.57
C CYS A 20 -21.39 2.31 -30.46
N ASP A 21 -21.04 1.08 -30.82
CA ASP A 21 -20.25 0.21 -29.96
C ASP A 21 -18.90 0.87 -29.80
N SER A 22 -18.78 1.66 -28.72
CA SER A 22 -17.48 2.10 -28.24
C SER A 22 -16.72 0.84 -27.82
N LEU A 23 -15.63 0.57 -28.51
CA LEU A 23 -14.57 -0.34 -28.10
C LEU A 23 -13.87 0.22 -26.83
N ALA A 24 -14.61 0.36 -25.74
CA ALA A 24 -14.05 0.31 -24.42
C ALA A 24 -13.91 -1.17 -24.10
N GLY A 25 -12.75 -1.75 -24.39
CA GLY A 25 -12.39 -3.05 -23.85
C GLY A 25 -12.68 -2.99 -22.35
N LYS A 26 -13.62 -3.83 -21.86
CA LYS A 26 -13.73 -4.09 -20.44
C LYS A 26 -12.39 -4.66 -20.05
N CYS A 27 -11.59 -3.89 -19.32
CA CYS A 27 -10.48 -4.43 -18.59
C CYS A 27 -11.11 -5.44 -17.64
N GLU A 28 -10.99 -6.74 -17.91
CA GLU A 28 -11.40 -7.76 -16.96
C GLU A 28 -10.59 -7.51 -15.69
N ALA A 29 -11.29 -7.42 -14.56
CA ALA A 29 -10.61 -7.25 -13.28
C ALA A 29 -9.69 -8.46 -13.08
N MET A 30 -8.44 -8.21 -12.75
CA MET A 30 -7.46 -9.25 -12.49
C MET A 30 -7.92 -10.12 -11.31
N PRO A 31 -7.82 -11.45 -11.37
CA PRO A 31 -8.14 -12.31 -10.24
C PRO A 31 -7.31 -11.94 -9.00
N ALA A 32 -7.90 -12.05 -7.81
CA ALA A 32 -7.24 -11.64 -6.57
C ALA A 32 -6.02 -12.51 -6.19
N ASP A 33 -5.91 -13.70 -6.76
CA ASP A 33 -4.82 -14.65 -6.61
C ASP A 33 -3.78 -14.61 -7.74
N ASP A 34 -3.95 -13.71 -8.73
CA ASP A 34 -3.03 -13.57 -9.86
C ASP A 34 -1.88 -12.62 -9.52
N ALA A 35 -0.68 -13.17 -9.38
CA ALA A 35 0.56 -12.43 -9.08
C ALA A 35 1.39 -12.07 -10.34
N SER A 36 0.90 -12.32 -11.55
CA SER A 36 1.68 -12.23 -12.80
C SER A 36 2.29 -10.85 -13.08
N ASP A 37 1.71 -9.77 -12.54
CA ASP A 37 2.22 -8.40 -12.65
C ASP A 37 3.06 -7.96 -11.45
N PHE A 38 3.38 -8.88 -10.55
CA PHE A 38 4.25 -8.61 -9.40
C PHE A 38 5.67 -9.06 -9.65
N VAL A 39 6.60 -8.42 -8.95
CA VAL A 39 8.04 -8.75 -9.01
C VAL A 39 8.64 -8.76 -7.60
N LEU A 40 9.65 -9.60 -7.41
CA LEU A 40 10.47 -9.63 -6.19
C LEU A 40 11.29 -8.34 -6.05
N LEU A 41 11.18 -7.67 -4.91
CA LEU A 41 11.98 -6.47 -4.63
C LEU A 41 13.47 -6.78 -4.45
N SER A 42 13.85 -7.97 -4.03
CA SER A 42 15.25 -8.39 -3.97
C SER A 42 15.93 -8.44 -5.35
N GLU A 43 15.15 -8.59 -6.43
CA GLU A 43 15.63 -8.57 -7.80
C GLU A 43 15.48 -7.18 -8.45
N ALA A 44 14.30 -6.57 -8.28
CA ALA A 44 13.99 -5.28 -8.89
C ALA A 44 14.76 -4.13 -8.25
N VAL A 45 15.01 -4.18 -6.92
CA VAL A 45 15.70 -3.15 -6.13
C VAL A 45 16.79 -3.82 -5.28
N PRO A 46 17.87 -4.37 -5.88
CA PRO A 46 18.85 -5.22 -5.20
C PRO A 46 19.64 -4.51 -4.10
N ASP A 47 19.69 -3.18 -4.11
CA ASP A 47 20.30 -2.41 -3.03
C ASP A 47 19.42 -2.26 -1.79
N ALA A 48 18.13 -2.60 -1.85
CA ALA A 48 17.23 -2.52 -0.72
C ALA A 48 17.55 -3.60 0.33
N ILE A 49 17.35 -3.25 1.60
CA ILE A 49 17.41 -4.17 2.73
C ILE A 49 15.98 -4.59 3.04
N LEU A 50 15.70 -5.88 3.06
CA LEU A 50 14.39 -6.40 3.44
C LEU A 50 14.39 -6.75 4.93
N GLU A 51 13.55 -6.10 5.72
CA GLU A 51 13.27 -6.44 7.11
C GLU A 51 11.76 -6.58 7.28
N ILE A 52 11.19 -7.63 6.67
CA ILE A 52 9.74 -7.80 6.57
C ILE A 52 9.15 -8.07 7.95
N ARG A 53 8.51 -7.04 8.51
CA ARG A 53 8.02 -7.02 9.90
C ARG A 53 6.91 -8.02 10.13
N TYR A 54 6.06 -8.23 9.16
CA TYR A 54 4.91 -9.13 9.29
C TYR A 54 5.26 -10.61 9.11
N TYR A 55 6.42 -10.92 8.54
CA TYR A 55 7.00 -12.26 8.59
C TYR A 55 7.62 -12.56 9.98
N SER A 56 8.11 -11.55 10.69
CA SER A 56 8.69 -11.65 12.03
C SER A 56 7.61 -11.54 13.11
N THR A 57 8.03 -11.73 14.37
CA THR A 57 7.18 -11.50 15.56
C THR A 57 7.30 -10.07 16.09
N TYR A 58 8.20 -9.24 15.55
CA TYR A 58 8.36 -7.86 15.97
C TYR A 58 7.49 -6.91 15.13
N ASN A 59 6.20 -7.00 15.37
CA ASN A 59 5.15 -6.15 14.81
C ASN A 59 4.09 -5.86 15.90
N PHE A 60 3.08 -5.08 15.60
CA PHE A 60 2.08 -4.67 16.59
C PHE A 60 1.16 -5.80 17.10
N VAL A 61 1.11 -6.93 16.39
CA VAL A 61 0.38 -8.15 16.81
C VAL A 61 1.22 -9.00 17.75
N GLY A 62 2.53 -9.12 17.49
CA GLY A 62 3.47 -9.91 18.28
C GLY A 62 3.62 -11.36 17.82
N GLU A 63 3.19 -11.66 16.59
CA GLU A 63 3.37 -12.95 15.94
C GLU A 63 3.49 -12.77 14.42
N ARG A 64 3.87 -13.85 13.71
CA ARG A 64 3.90 -13.82 12.25
C ARG A 64 2.48 -13.71 11.71
N ILE A 65 2.29 -12.81 10.76
CA ILE A 65 1.00 -12.51 10.18
C ILE A 65 0.65 -13.53 9.09
N ASP A 66 -0.61 -13.96 9.05
CA ASP A 66 -1.12 -14.87 8.04
C ASP A 66 -0.87 -14.32 6.62
N GLY A 67 -0.52 -15.21 5.70
CA GLY A 67 -0.17 -14.84 4.33
C GLY A 67 1.30 -14.45 4.13
N TYR A 68 2.11 -14.23 5.18
CA TYR A 68 3.56 -14.05 5.08
C TYR A 68 4.26 -15.39 5.37
N GLU A 69 4.59 -16.12 4.31
CA GLU A 69 5.20 -17.45 4.42
C GLU A 69 6.73 -17.39 4.31
N GLU A 70 7.27 -16.38 3.61
CA GLU A 70 8.69 -16.10 3.48
C GLU A 70 9.00 -14.62 3.73
N PRO A 71 10.25 -14.25 4.08
CA PRO A 71 10.66 -12.85 4.33
C PRO A 71 10.90 -12.08 3.03
N LEU A 72 9.94 -12.16 2.11
CA LEU A 72 9.99 -11.55 0.78
C LEU A 72 9.11 -10.29 0.72
N ALA A 73 9.39 -9.47 -0.28
CA ALA A 73 8.58 -8.29 -0.59
C ALA A 73 8.29 -8.25 -2.09
N PHE A 74 7.04 -8.00 -2.44
CA PHE A 74 6.57 -7.85 -3.82
C PHE A 74 5.97 -6.47 -4.04
N LEU A 75 6.12 -5.94 -5.25
CA LEU A 75 5.35 -4.81 -5.75
C LEU A 75 4.91 -5.10 -7.19
N THR A 76 3.92 -4.37 -7.68
CA THR A 76 3.63 -4.32 -9.12
C THR A 76 4.88 -3.85 -9.87
N ARG A 77 5.04 -4.26 -11.13
CA ARG A 77 6.19 -3.91 -11.97
C ARG A 77 6.44 -2.40 -12.02
N GLU A 78 5.37 -1.60 -12.14
CA GLU A 78 5.43 -0.15 -12.20
C GLU A 78 5.90 0.45 -10.87
N ALA A 79 5.37 -0.04 -9.74
CA ALA A 79 5.78 0.45 -8.43
C ALA A 79 7.23 0.05 -8.11
N ALA A 80 7.64 -1.16 -8.48
CA ALA A 80 9.01 -1.62 -8.31
C ALA A 80 9.99 -0.82 -9.19
N ALA A 81 9.63 -0.50 -10.43
CA ALA A 81 10.44 0.33 -11.31
C ALA A 81 10.62 1.75 -10.74
N ALA A 82 9.55 2.38 -10.27
CA ALA A 82 9.62 3.69 -9.62
C ALA A 82 10.46 3.64 -8.32
N LEU A 83 10.33 2.56 -7.52
CA LEU A 83 11.11 2.39 -6.30
C LEU A 83 12.60 2.15 -6.59
N ARG A 84 12.92 1.53 -7.72
CA ARG A 84 14.31 1.40 -8.19
C ARG A 84 14.94 2.77 -8.45
N GLU A 85 14.23 3.69 -9.09
CA GLU A 85 14.72 5.06 -9.31
C GLU A 85 14.96 5.81 -7.99
N VAL A 86 14.07 5.64 -6.98
CA VAL A 86 14.29 6.16 -5.63
C VAL A 86 15.57 5.59 -5.03
N SER A 87 15.77 4.27 -5.14
CA SER A 87 16.95 3.58 -4.60
C SER A 87 18.24 4.10 -5.25
N ASP A 88 18.26 4.21 -6.58
CA ASP A 88 19.43 4.69 -7.33
C ASP A 88 19.82 6.13 -6.94
N GLU A 89 18.82 7.03 -6.75
CA GLU A 89 19.03 8.39 -6.24
C GLU A 89 19.65 8.39 -4.85
N LEU A 90 19.07 7.60 -3.93
CA LEU A 90 19.48 7.60 -2.52
C LEU A 90 20.82 6.90 -2.29
N VAL A 91 21.14 5.84 -3.04
CA VAL A 91 22.44 5.18 -3.02
C VAL A 91 23.53 6.17 -3.45
N GLY A 92 23.26 7.00 -4.47
CA GLY A 92 24.15 8.09 -4.87
C GLY A 92 24.40 9.15 -3.78
N LYS A 93 23.54 9.20 -2.76
CA LYS A 93 23.61 10.11 -1.60
C LYS A 93 24.12 9.42 -0.33
N GLY A 94 24.48 8.12 -0.38
CA GLY A 94 24.98 7.33 0.73
C GLY A 94 23.91 6.65 1.57
N TYR A 95 22.70 6.47 1.06
CA TYR A 95 21.59 5.79 1.74
C TYR A 95 21.10 4.59 0.96
N ARG A 96 20.68 3.54 1.66
CA ARG A 96 19.90 2.42 1.10
C ARG A 96 18.47 2.50 1.61
N LEU A 97 17.53 1.99 0.84
CA LEU A 97 16.18 1.75 1.31
C LEU A 97 16.16 0.53 2.24
N LYS A 98 15.39 0.61 3.32
CA LYS A 98 15.09 -0.53 4.19
C LYS A 98 13.58 -0.72 4.22
N ILE A 99 13.11 -1.84 3.70
CA ILE A 99 11.71 -2.16 3.48
C ILE A 99 11.15 -2.93 4.67
N TYR A 100 10.06 -2.45 5.24
CA TYR A 100 9.34 -3.09 6.34
C TYR A 100 8.16 -3.91 5.86
N ASP A 101 7.44 -3.39 4.84
CA ASP A 101 6.32 -4.03 4.18
C ASP A 101 6.16 -3.50 2.74
N ALA A 102 5.56 -4.32 1.87
CA ALA A 102 5.23 -3.94 0.50
C ALA A 102 3.85 -4.47 0.13
N TYR A 103 3.70 -5.38 -0.83
CA TYR A 103 2.44 -6.08 -1.02
C TYR A 103 2.05 -6.84 0.26
N ARG A 104 0.81 -6.68 0.67
CA ARG A 104 0.20 -7.32 1.85
C ARG A 104 -1.05 -8.07 1.41
N PRO A 105 -1.11 -9.39 1.55
CA PRO A 105 -2.31 -10.16 1.22
C PRO A 105 -3.54 -9.67 1.98
N GLN A 106 -4.73 -9.79 1.39
CA GLN A 106 -5.98 -9.48 2.10
C GLN A 106 -6.19 -10.40 3.32
N THR A 107 -5.67 -11.62 3.27
CA THR A 107 -5.59 -12.56 4.42
C THR A 107 -4.87 -11.93 5.61
N ALA A 108 -3.74 -11.24 5.40
CA ALA A 108 -3.03 -10.51 6.46
C ALA A 108 -3.87 -9.38 7.06
N VAL A 109 -4.59 -8.64 6.23
CA VAL A 109 -5.53 -7.60 6.69
C VAL A 109 -6.63 -8.19 7.56
N THR A 110 -7.13 -9.37 7.21
CA THR A 110 -8.12 -10.12 8.00
C THR A 110 -7.54 -10.55 9.36
N HIS A 111 -6.28 -10.97 9.41
CA HIS A 111 -5.56 -11.28 10.65
C HIS A 111 -5.51 -10.03 11.57
N PHE A 112 -5.13 -8.87 11.05
CA PHE A 112 -5.12 -7.61 11.81
C PHE A 112 -6.49 -7.25 12.37
N MET A 113 -7.55 -7.45 11.59
CA MET A 113 -8.92 -7.21 12.05
C MET A 113 -9.29 -8.14 13.21
N ASN A 114 -8.97 -9.43 13.10
CA ASN A 114 -9.27 -10.41 14.13
C ASN A 114 -8.49 -10.10 15.42
N TRP A 115 -7.19 -9.78 15.30
CA TRP A 115 -6.37 -9.33 16.42
C TRP A 115 -6.94 -8.07 17.09
N ALA A 116 -7.41 -7.09 16.34
CA ALA A 116 -7.96 -5.86 16.88
C ALA A 116 -9.27 -6.08 17.66
N LEU A 117 -10.03 -7.14 17.32
CA LEU A 117 -11.25 -7.55 18.04
C LEU A 117 -10.96 -8.34 19.32
N ASP A 118 -9.77 -8.90 19.49
CA ASP A 118 -9.32 -9.55 20.72
C ASP A 118 -8.74 -8.50 21.67
N GLU A 119 -9.59 -7.94 22.53
CA GLU A 119 -9.21 -6.89 23.49
C GLU A 119 -8.21 -7.34 24.55
N ASP A 120 -8.10 -8.63 24.81
CA ASP A 120 -7.21 -9.20 25.83
C ASP A 120 -5.75 -9.34 25.34
N ASP A 121 -5.52 -9.43 24.02
CA ASP A 121 -4.17 -9.49 23.47
C ASP A 121 -3.52 -8.10 23.38
N VAL A 122 -2.89 -7.69 24.46
CA VAL A 122 -2.19 -6.40 24.58
C VAL A 122 -0.67 -6.53 24.72
N ARG A 123 -0.09 -7.69 24.35
CA ARG A 123 1.34 -8.00 24.52
C ARG A 123 2.28 -6.98 23.88
N MET A 124 1.89 -6.38 22.74
CA MET A 124 2.70 -5.42 22.01
C MET A 124 2.30 -3.97 22.26
N LYS A 125 1.29 -3.71 23.10
CA LYS A 125 0.82 -2.36 23.44
C LYS A 125 1.94 -1.42 23.90
N PRO A 126 2.87 -1.81 24.79
CA PRO A 126 3.91 -0.89 25.26
C PRO A 126 4.85 -0.37 24.18
N TYR A 127 4.93 -1.06 23.04
CA TYR A 127 5.86 -0.76 21.95
C TYR A 127 5.22 -0.01 20.79
N PHE A 128 3.94 -0.34 20.47
CA PHE A 128 3.29 0.14 19.24
C PHE A 128 2.09 1.04 19.48
N TYR A 129 1.35 0.90 20.60
CA TYR A 129 0.13 1.69 20.86
C TYR A 129 -0.07 1.98 22.35
N PRO A 130 0.98 2.52 23.05
CA PRO A 130 0.94 2.68 24.51
C PRO A 130 -0.22 3.56 25.00
N GLU A 131 -0.58 4.57 24.21
CA GLU A 131 -1.60 5.56 24.51
C GLU A 131 -3.02 5.18 24.06
N LEU A 132 -3.16 4.10 23.27
CA LEU A 132 -4.44 3.72 22.67
C LEU A 132 -4.97 2.40 23.23
N ASN A 133 -6.28 2.23 23.17
CA ASN A 133 -6.93 0.95 23.36
C ASN A 133 -7.42 0.41 22.01
N LYS A 134 -7.60 -0.91 21.91
CA LYS A 134 -7.99 -1.55 20.65
C LYS A 134 -9.37 -1.12 20.15
N ASP A 135 -10.28 -0.73 21.03
CA ASP A 135 -11.64 -0.24 20.72
C ASP A 135 -11.65 0.98 19.78
N VAL A 136 -10.59 1.79 19.79
CA VAL A 136 -10.49 2.99 18.94
C VAL A 136 -9.74 2.76 17.61
N LEU A 137 -9.07 1.61 17.43
CA LEU A 137 -8.18 1.40 16.27
C LEU A 137 -8.91 1.45 14.93
N PHE A 138 -10.14 0.93 14.85
CA PHE A 138 -10.97 1.04 13.64
C PHE A 138 -11.47 2.46 13.42
N SER A 139 -11.94 3.12 14.48
CA SER A 139 -12.54 4.45 14.36
C SER A 139 -11.50 5.53 14.04
N GLN A 140 -10.26 5.33 14.45
CA GLN A 140 -9.14 6.23 14.16
C GLN A 140 -8.37 5.85 12.89
N GLY A 141 -8.76 4.77 12.22
CA GLY A 141 -8.21 4.39 10.91
C GLY A 141 -6.89 3.62 10.96
N TYR A 142 -6.41 3.19 12.13
CA TYR A 142 -5.20 2.37 12.23
C TYR A 142 -5.40 0.97 11.68
N ILE A 143 -6.60 0.40 11.86
CA ILE A 143 -7.00 -0.89 11.30
C ILE A 143 -8.18 -0.68 10.35
N ALA A 144 -8.05 -1.17 9.13
CA ALA A 144 -9.07 -1.06 8.09
C ALA A 144 -9.41 -2.43 7.49
N ARG A 145 -10.61 -2.53 6.87
CA ARG A 145 -11.06 -3.77 6.20
C ARG A 145 -10.34 -4.05 4.88
N ARG A 146 -9.70 -3.04 4.31
CA ARG A 146 -8.94 -3.09 3.07
C ARG A 146 -7.73 -2.21 3.20
N SER A 147 -6.60 -2.63 2.63
CA SER A 147 -5.33 -1.92 2.69
C SER A 147 -4.87 -1.48 1.31
N GLY A 148 -4.23 -0.32 1.21
CA GLY A 148 -3.51 0.09 0.02
C GLY A 148 -2.43 -0.91 -0.41
N HIS A 149 -1.79 -1.54 0.56
CA HIS A 149 -0.78 -2.58 0.32
C HIS A 149 -1.31 -3.78 -0.47
N SER A 150 -2.58 -4.17 -0.25
CA SER A 150 -3.18 -5.29 -0.98
C SER A 150 -3.38 -5.00 -2.47
N ARG A 151 -3.20 -3.75 -2.93
CA ARG A 151 -3.21 -3.38 -4.34
C ARG A 151 -1.85 -3.48 -5.02
N GLY A 152 -0.80 -3.79 -4.25
CA GLY A 152 0.55 -4.05 -4.78
C GLY A 152 1.38 -2.83 -5.15
N SER A 153 0.91 -1.61 -4.86
CA SER A 153 1.65 -0.38 -5.24
C SER A 153 1.95 0.53 -4.04
N THR A 154 1.89 -0.05 -2.83
CA THR A 154 2.19 0.64 -1.56
C THR A 154 3.37 -0.03 -0.88
N VAL A 155 4.24 0.78 -0.29
CA VAL A 155 5.45 0.33 0.41
C VAL A 155 5.65 1.11 1.70
N ASP A 156 6.06 0.41 2.76
CA ASP A 156 6.48 0.95 4.05
C ASP A 156 8.00 0.79 4.19
N LEU A 157 8.71 1.89 4.38
CA LEU A 157 10.16 1.87 4.35
C LEU A 157 10.81 2.99 5.15
N THR A 158 12.11 2.84 5.38
CA THR A 158 12.98 3.84 5.97
C THR A 158 14.30 3.94 5.21
N LEU A 159 15.22 4.77 5.71
CA LEU A 159 16.59 4.92 5.22
C LEU A 159 17.58 4.16 6.09
N PHE A 160 18.58 3.58 5.44
CA PHE A 160 19.75 3.00 6.07
C PHE A 160 21.00 3.77 5.61
N ASP A 161 21.74 4.34 6.56
CA ASP A 161 22.95 5.13 6.29
C ASP A 161 24.13 4.18 6.04
N MET A 162 24.73 4.27 4.87
CA MET A 162 25.83 3.40 4.43
C MET A 162 27.15 3.71 5.12
N THR A 163 27.29 4.90 5.70
CA THR A 163 28.52 5.31 6.40
C THR A 163 28.55 4.82 7.85
N THR A 164 27.41 4.93 8.52
CA THR A 164 27.27 4.50 9.92
C THR A 164 26.82 3.04 10.05
N GLU A 165 26.39 2.43 8.95
CA GLU A 165 25.80 1.08 8.89
C GLU A 165 24.61 0.91 9.85
N LYS A 166 23.76 1.95 9.94
CA LYS A 166 22.59 1.97 10.83
C LYS A 166 21.37 2.51 10.11
N GLU A 167 20.22 2.13 10.64
CA GLU A 167 18.96 2.77 10.31
C GLU A 167 19.00 4.24 10.69
N VAL A 168 18.48 5.09 9.81
CA VAL A 168 18.40 6.53 10.05
C VAL A 168 17.33 6.83 11.08
N ASP A 169 17.66 7.64 12.08
CA ASP A 169 16.73 8.01 13.14
C ASP A 169 15.61 8.92 12.59
N MET A 170 14.40 8.38 12.54
CA MET A 170 13.19 9.08 12.09
C MET A 170 12.38 9.67 13.27
N GLY A 171 12.84 9.52 14.53
CA GLY A 171 12.16 10.01 15.72
C GLY A 171 10.96 9.18 16.16
N GLY A 172 10.72 8.03 15.54
CA GLY A 172 9.65 7.10 15.89
C GLY A 172 9.80 5.78 15.14
N THR A 173 9.30 4.70 15.73
CA THR A 173 9.36 3.38 15.10
C THR A 173 8.26 3.20 14.06
N PHE A 174 8.50 2.29 13.10
CA PHE A 174 7.49 1.77 12.19
C PHE A 174 6.28 1.19 12.97
N ASP A 175 5.08 1.37 12.45
CA ASP A 175 3.82 0.89 13.04
C ASP A 175 3.48 1.46 14.44
N TYR A 176 4.06 2.57 14.83
CA TYR A 176 3.62 3.23 16.06
C TYR A 176 2.27 3.92 15.83
N PHE A 177 1.23 3.53 16.57
CA PHE A 177 -0.10 4.14 16.48
C PHE A 177 -0.16 5.38 17.36
N GLY A 178 -0.14 6.55 16.73
CA GLY A 178 -0.16 7.85 17.40
C GLY A 178 0.43 8.97 16.56
N GLU A 179 0.31 10.20 17.04
CA GLU A 179 0.76 11.41 16.34
C GLU A 179 2.27 11.42 16.04
N LEU A 180 3.07 10.69 16.83
CA LEU A 180 4.51 10.53 16.58
C LEU A 180 4.81 9.99 15.17
N SER A 181 3.88 9.25 14.58
CA SER A 181 4.00 8.69 13.23
C SER A 181 3.70 9.69 12.12
N HIS A 182 3.05 10.82 12.43
CA HIS A 182 2.75 11.83 11.42
C HIS A 182 4.04 12.45 10.87
N PRO A 183 4.20 12.59 9.54
CA PRO A 183 5.43 13.10 8.93
C PRO A 183 5.87 14.47 9.45
N ASP A 184 4.92 15.32 9.84
CA ASP A 184 5.11 16.69 10.31
C ASP A 184 4.92 16.86 11.82
N TYR A 185 4.99 15.76 12.61
CA TYR A 185 4.88 15.83 14.05
C TYR A 185 5.95 16.75 14.67
N GLY A 186 5.50 17.77 15.41
CA GLY A 186 6.36 18.82 15.97
C GLY A 186 7.18 18.43 17.20
N GLY A 187 7.02 17.23 17.73
CA GLY A 187 7.69 16.73 18.92
C GLY A 187 9.01 15.99 18.66
N ILE A 188 9.51 15.97 17.42
CA ILE A 188 10.80 15.37 17.04
C ILE A 188 11.89 16.43 16.84
N THR A 189 13.15 16.02 16.79
CA THR A 189 14.28 16.92 16.54
C THR A 189 14.30 17.41 15.07
N GLU A 190 15.03 18.51 14.82
CA GLU A 190 15.22 19.02 13.46
C GLU A 190 15.90 17.99 12.54
N ASP A 191 16.86 17.21 13.06
CA ASP A 191 17.53 16.15 12.29
C ASP A 191 16.58 15.01 11.93
N GLN A 192 15.74 14.57 12.87
CA GLN A 192 14.72 13.55 12.63
C GLN A 192 13.69 14.02 11.59
N TYR A 193 13.25 15.27 11.69
CA TYR A 193 12.38 15.87 10.69
C TYR A 193 13.06 15.95 9.31
N ALA A 194 14.31 16.39 9.24
CA ALA A 194 15.07 16.44 7.98
C ALA A 194 15.25 15.05 7.37
N ASN A 195 15.40 14.00 8.18
CA ASN A 195 15.48 12.62 7.73
C ASN A 195 14.16 12.14 7.10
N ARG A 196 13.03 12.41 7.77
CA ARG A 196 11.68 12.12 7.19
C ARG A 196 11.46 12.85 5.86
N MET A 197 11.86 14.13 5.79
CA MET A 197 11.72 14.91 4.56
C MET A 197 12.62 14.40 3.44
N ARG A 198 13.84 13.94 3.74
CA ARG A 198 14.73 13.32 2.74
C ARG A 198 14.09 12.09 2.10
N LEU A 199 13.53 11.20 2.90
CA LEU A 199 12.79 10.04 2.39
C LEU A 199 11.58 10.48 1.58
N ARG A 200 10.73 11.34 2.14
CA ARG A 200 9.52 11.82 1.48
C ARG A 200 9.80 12.47 0.13
N ASP A 201 10.78 13.37 0.09
CA ASP A 201 11.07 14.13 -1.11
C ASP A 201 11.63 13.24 -2.23
N ALA A 202 12.47 12.24 -1.91
CA ALA A 202 12.93 11.24 -2.87
C ALA A 202 11.75 10.39 -3.40
N MET A 203 10.88 9.88 -2.53
CA MET A 203 9.71 9.11 -2.92
C MET A 203 8.77 9.92 -3.83
N MET A 204 8.50 11.18 -3.46
CA MET A 204 7.62 12.06 -4.24
C MET A 204 8.20 12.44 -5.62
N ALA A 205 9.52 12.58 -5.73
CA ALA A 205 10.21 12.87 -6.98
C ALA A 205 10.02 11.76 -8.02
N HIS A 206 9.88 10.51 -7.54
CA HIS A 206 9.71 9.30 -8.37
C HIS A 206 8.27 8.76 -8.37
N GLY A 207 7.27 9.63 -8.18
CA GLY A 207 5.86 9.31 -8.47
C GLY A 207 5.07 8.74 -7.30
N PHE A 208 5.64 8.58 -6.11
CA PHE A 208 4.89 8.18 -4.93
C PHE A 208 4.17 9.35 -4.26
N LYS A 209 3.10 9.05 -3.52
CA LYS A 209 2.39 9.96 -2.62
C LYS A 209 2.54 9.48 -1.18
N PRO A 210 2.88 10.37 -0.23
CA PRO A 210 2.95 10.03 1.19
C PRO A 210 1.56 9.92 1.80
N LEU A 211 1.45 9.17 2.90
CA LEU A 211 0.31 9.20 3.80
C LEU A 211 0.54 10.28 4.88
N SER A 212 -0.48 11.06 5.22
CA SER A 212 -0.36 12.16 6.17
C SER A 212 -0.24 11.74 7.63
N THR A 213 -0.51 10.48 7.94
CA THR A 213 -0.51 9.91 9.30
C THR A 213 0.67 8.96 9.57
N GLU A 214 1.47 8.63 8.53
CA GLU A 214 2.55 7.65 8.63
C GLU A 214 3.75 8.08 7.79
N TRP A 215 4.88 8.39 8.43
CA TRP A 215 6.07 8.91 7.76
C TRP A 215 6.76 7.89 6.84
N TRP A 216 6.51 6.60 7.05
CA TRP A 216 7.11 5.49 6.30
C TRP A 216 6.29 5.05 5.08
N HIS A 217 5.00 5.44 4.99
CA HIS A 217 4.01 4.89 4.06
C HIS A 217 3.89 5.69 2.77
N PHE A 218 4.09 5.01 1.64
CA PHE A 218 4.04 5.62 0.31
C PHE A 218 3.30 4.73 -0.68
N THR A 219 2.42 5.32 -1.47
CA THR A 219 1.68 4.64 -2.54
C THR A 219 2.03 5.28 -3.88
N LEU A 220 2.27 4.49 -4.94
CA LEU A 220 2.44 4.99 -6.29
C LEU A 220 1.19 5.79 -6.72
N LYS A 221 1.35 6.96 -7.35
CA LYS A 221 0.22 7.82 -7.74
C LYS A 221 -0.67 7.16 -8.80
N ASP A 222 -0.03 6.56 -9.79
CA ASP A 222 -0.67 5.92 -10.93
C ASP A 222 -0.62 4.40 -10.73
N GLU A 223 -1.39 3.92 -9.74
CA GLU A 223 -1.49 2.49 -9.42
C GLU A 223 -2.10 1.73 -10.60
N PRO A 224 -1.49 0.62 -11.08
CA PRO A 224 -2.10 -0.18 -12.16
C PRO A 224 -3.40 -0.86 -11.73
N PHE A 225 -3.55 -1.19 -10.45
CA PHE A 225 -4.71 -1.91 -9.91
C PHE A 225 -5.39 -1.15 -8.76
N PRO A 226 -5.97 0.05 -8.99
CA PRO A 226 -6.47 0.89 -7.91
C PRO A 226 -7.68 0.29 -7.16
N ASP A 227 -8.37 -0.67 -7.77
CA ASP A 227 -9.60 -1.28 -7.25
C ASP A 227 -9.47 -2.79 -6.98
N THR A 228 -8.32 -3.42 -7.28
CA THR A 228 -8.07 -4.84 -7.05
C THR A 228 -7.30 -5.04 -5.74
N TYR A 229 -7.84 -5.89 -4.85
CA TYR A 229 -7.21 -6.25 -3.59
C TYR A 229 -6.78 -7.72 -3.69
N PHE A 230 -5.49 -7.93 -3.87
CA PHE A 230 -4.90 -9.24 -4.05
C PHE A 230 -4.80 -10.03 -2.76
N ASP A 231 -4.79 -11.37 -2.89
CA ASP A 231 -4.77 -12.28 -1.73
C ASP A 231 -3.95 -13.55 -2.02
N PHE A 232 -2.85 -13.43 -2.78
CA PHE A 232 -1.88 -14.51 -2.90
C PHE A 232 -0.84 -14.45 -1.76
N PRO A 233 -0.28 -15.59 -1.28
CA PRO A 233 0.67 -15.59 -0.19
C PRO A 233 2.01 -14.95 -0.58
N VAL A 234 2.71 -14.40 0.41
CA VAL A 234 4.07 -13.89 0.24
C VAL A 234 5.06 -15.06 0.38
N ASN A 235 5.32 -15.72 -0.73
CA ASN A 235 6.31 -16.78 -0.88
C ASN A 235 6.88 -16.79 -2.30
N SER A 236 7.99 -17.51 -2.52
CA SER A 236 8.66 -17.59 -3.82
C SER A 236 7.81 -18.22 -4.92
N ASP A 237 6.92 -19.16 -4.57
CA ASP A 237 6.09 -19.89 -5.55
C ASP A 237 5.00 -19.00 -6.18
N SER A 238 4.68 -17.85 -5.56
CA SER A 238 3.60 -16.96 -6.01
C SER A 238 3.95 -16.14 -7.27
N VAL A 239 5.22 -15.93 -7.57
CA VAL A 239 5.72 -15.03 -8.64
C VAL A 239 6.69 -15.71 -9.63
N GLU A 240 6.59 -17.04 -9.78
CA GLU A 240 7.33 -17.83 -10.78
C GLU A 240 6.83 -17.63 -12.22
#